data_6348d202ea64d0ec06582478de33fd06
#
_entry.id   6348d202ea64d0ec06582478de33fd06
#
_cell.length_a   1.000
_cell.length_b   1.000
_cell.length_c   1.000
_cell.angle_alpha   90.00
_cell.angle_beta   90.00
_cell.angle_gamma   90.00
#
_symmetry.space_group_name_H-M   'P 1'
#
loop_
_entity.id
_entity.type
_entity.pdbx_description
1 polymer ?
#
loop_
_entity_poly.entity_id
_entity_poly.type
_entity_poly.pdbx_seq_one_letter_code
_entity_poly.pdbx_strand_id
1 'polypeptide(L)'
;MKALIRTYGPPLFHCINDFGQGSLAALIPFFISNFNLTYAQAATIIFCNTIVASIAQPALGYIADRWRVPWFIPLGFTITLVSLSAISLATSYPMILILALLSGIGAALFHPEAALLVRRLQSHEIGNAMGRFAVGGSAGFALGPLIAGGVYIWGPYFLWVFALAALLGLSLYFYAFTGYQAGASTDATHPENRHNPLAGDKNDWPSFGKLFFIIASRSILFSTLSIFIPILYITVLHGSQETSSLALTLYFALGAILTYLGGFLSDRLGFLRTVKVANLIFLPSFLVFLFVPTTWAFFLAMLPMAFGVFSQYGPVTVLGQKYLAKNAGFASGITLGLGITLGGLIAPYIGHLADIYGVQSALEILIPIGLVGLIMCFFLKEPQ
;
A
#
# COMPACT_ATOMS: atom_id res chain seq x y z
N MET A 1 15.42 -23.66 -14.37
CA MET A 1 15.18 -22.21 -14.44
C MET A 1 13.69 -21.85 -14.52
N LYS A 2 12.90 -22.36 -15.50
CA LYS A 2 11.43 -22.08 -15.58
C LYS A 2 10.67 -22.42 -14.29
N ALA A 3 10.92 -23.57 -13.66
CA ALA A 3 10.28 -23.95 -12.40
C ALA A 3 10.59 -22.95 -11.26
N LEU A 4 11.85 -22.50 -11.16
CA LEU A 4 12.26 -21.51 -10.18
C LEU A 4 11.52 -20.17 -10.38
N ILE A 5 11.40 -19.70 -11.63
CA ILE A 5 10.68 -18.46 -11.94
C ILE A 5 9.16 -18.63 -11.66
N ARG A 6 8.58 -19.81 -11.85
CA ARG A 6 7.17 -20.04 -11.49
C ARG A 6 6.94 -19.99 -9.97
N THR A 7 7.90 -20.43 -9.18
CA THR A 7 7.81 -20.41 -7.71
C THR A 7 8.05 -19.01 -7.15
N TYR A 8 9.08 -18.32 -7.64
CA TYR A 8 9.51 -17.01 -7.10
C TYR A 8 9.12 -15.81 -8.00
N GLY A 9 8.60 -16.08 -9.20
CA GLY A 9 8.15 -15.05 -10.12
C GLY A 9 7.00 -14.20 -9.57
N PRO A 10 5.92 -14.78 -9.01
CA PRO A 10 4.83 -13.96 -8.48
C PRO A 10 5.26 -12.92 -7.45
N PRO A 11 6.10 -13.23 -6.42
CA PRO A 11 6.70 -12.22 -5.55
C PRO A 11 7.53 -11.18 -6.30
N LEU A 12 8.32 -11.60 -7.30
CA LEU A 12 9.12 -10.69 -8.11
C LEU A 12 8.25 -9.75 -8.96
N PHE A 13 7.20 -10.27 -9.60
CA PHE A 13 6.26 -9.43 -10.36
C PHE A 13 5.49 -8.45 -9.47
N HIS A 14 5.18 -8.87 -8.23
CA HIS A 14 4.60 -7.96 -7.24
C HIS A 14 5.57 -6.86 -6.84
N CYS A 15 6.84 -7.19 -6.62
CA CYS A 15 7.89 -6.22 -6.39
C CYS A 15 8.02 -5.23 -7.56
N ILE A 16 8.03 -5.72 -8.79
CA ILE A 16 8.09 -4.90 -10.01
C ILE A 16 6.88 -3.96 -10.12
N ASN A 17 5.67 -4.44 -9.86
CA ASN A 17 4.49 -3.59 -9.93
C ASN A 17 4.50 -2.51 -8.83
N ASP A 18 4.75 -2.90 -7.58
CA ASP A 18 4.68 -2.00 -6.42
C ASP A 18 5.90 -1.08 -6.31
N PHE A 19 6.99 -1.41 -6.98
CA PHE A 19 8.11 -0.53 -7.27
C PHE A 19 7.63 0.78 -7.94
N GLY A 20 6.72 0.69 -8.93
CA GLY A 20 6.09 1.85 -9.53
C GLY A 20 5.18 2.61 -8.55
N GLN A 21 4.39 1.90 -7.75
CA GLN A 21 3.46 2.52 -6.81
C GLN A 21 4.18 3.34 -5.72
N GLY A 22 5.23 2.77 -5.11
CA GLY A 22 6.03 3.45 -4.11
C GLY A 22 6.79 4.66 -4.67
N SER A 23 7.21 4.59 -5.94
CA SER A 23 7.97 5.66 -6.60
C SER A 23 7.19 6.94 -6.80
N LEU A 24 5.89 6.85 -7.09
CA LEU A 24 5.07 8.02 -7.40
C LEU A 24 5.04 9.01 -6.22
N ALA A 25 4.95 8.52 -4.98
CA ALA A 25 4.96 9.36 -3.79
C ALA A 25 6.33 10.07 -3.59
N ALA A 26 7.44 9.42 -3.93
CA ALA A 26 8.77 10.01 -3.83
C ALA A 26 9.02 11.13 -4.85
N LEU A 27 8.30 11.11 -5.97
CA LEU A 27 8.40 12.13 -7.00
C LEU A 27 7.58 13.40 -6.70
N ILE A 28 6.72 13.39 -5.70
CA ILE A 28 5.85 14.53 -5.34
C ILE A 28 6.64 15.82 -5.09
N PRO A 29 7.74 15.86 -4.30
CA PRO A 29 8.50 17.09 -4.11
C PRO A 29 9.06 17.66 -5.43
N PHE A 30 9.48 16.79 -6.35
CA PHE A 30 9.97 17.20 -7.66
C PHE A 30 8.85 17.78 -8.53
N PHE A 31 7.64 17.22 -8.48
CA PHE A 31 6.50 17.77 -9.21
C PHE A 31 6.08 19.14 -8.66
N ILE A 32 6.06 19.30 -7.33
CA ILE A 32 5.80 20.60 -6.69
C ILE A 32 6.77 21.64 -7.23
N SER A 33 8.07 21.33 -7.21
CA SER A 33 9.12 22.26 -7.66
C SER A 33 9.07 22.55 -9.16
N ASN A 34 8.92 21.52 -10.01
CA ASN A 34 9.05 21.68 -11.47
C ASN A 34 7.79 22.24 -12.13
N PHE A 35 6.61 22.01 -11.54
CA PHE A 35 5.31 22.44 -12.08
C PHE A 35 4.65 23.52 -11.24
N ASN A 36 5.30 24.02 -10.19
CA ASN A 36 4.77 24.99 -9.22
C ASN A 36 3.40 24.55 -8.67
N LEU A 37 3.28 23.26 -8.29
CA LEU A 37 2.04 22.70 -7.78
C LEU A 37 1.80 23.12 -6.33
N THR A 38 0.53 23.30 -5.98
CA THR A 38 0.12 23.37 -4.57
C THR A 38 0.19 21.98 -3.93
N TYR A 39 0.20 21.90 -2.60
CA TYR A 39 0.19 20.62 -1.89
C TYR A 39 -1.12 19.85 -2.14
N ALA A 40 -2.25 20.55 -2.32
CA ALA A 40 -3.51 19.95 -2.74
C ALA A 40 -3.40 19.27 -4.11
N GLN A 41 -2.80 19.94 -5.08
CA GLN A 41 -2.57 19.38 -6.42
C GLN A 41 -1.63 18.18 -6.37
N ALA A 42 -0.57 18.27 -5.58
CA ALA A 42 0.38 17.18 -5.39
C ALA A 42 -0.28 15.94 -4.76
N ALA A 43 -1.09 16.11 -3.70
CA ALA A 43 -1.83 15.03 -3.09
C ALA A 43 -2.91 14.44 -4.03
N THR A 44 -3.48 15.26 -4.93
CA THR A 44 -4.44 14.80 -5.95
C THR A 44 -3.82 13.81 -6.93
N ILE A 45 -2.52 13.89 -7.22
CA ILE A 45 -1.82 12.91 -8.07
C ILE A 45 -1.90 11.50 -7.44
N ILE A 46 -1.60 11.40 -6.15
CA ILE A 46 -1.68 10.13 -5.41
C ILE A 46 -3.14 9.66 -5.27
N PHE A 47 -4.07 10.59 -5.03
CA PHE A 47 -5.50 10.27 -5.00
C PHE A 47 -5.97 9.66 -6.32
N CYS A 48 -5.63 10.26 -7.47
CA CYS A 48 -6.00 9.75 -8.80
C CYS A 48 -5.47 8.33 -9.02
N ASN A 49 -4.22 8.06 -8.66
CA ASN A 49 -3.65 6.72 -8.75
C ASN A 49 -4.41 5.73 -7.88
N THR A 50 -4.66 6.08 -6.61
CA THR A 50 -5.22 5.17 -5.61
C THR A 50 -6.70 4.91 -5.82
N ILE A 51 -7.50 5.93 -6.18
CA ILE A 51 -8.96 5.78 -6.32
C ILE A 51 -9.32 4.83 -7.46
N VAL A 52 -8.62 4.95 -8.60
CA VAL A 52 -8.83 4.06 -9.74
C VAL A 52 -8.41 2.63 -9.39
N ALA A 53 -7.25 2.46 -8.76
CA ALA A 53 -6.81 1.15 -8.29
C ALA A 53 -7.88 0.52 -7.39
N SER A 54 -8.41 1.27 -6.41
CA SER A 54 -9.37 0.76 -5.43
C SER A 54 -10.74 0.43 -6.02
N ILE A 55 -11.27 1.25 -6.94
CA ILE A 55 -12.58 1.04 -7.56
C ILE A 55 -12.54 -0.07 -8.60
N ALA A 56 -11.48 -0.14 -9.40
CA ALA A 56 -11.38 -1.12 -10.48
C ALA A 56 -11.02 -2.53 -9.99
N GLN A 57 -10.26 -2.67 -8.90
CA GLN A 57 -9.81 -3.98 -8.40
C GLN A 57 -10.96 -4.97 -8.13
N PRO A 58 -12.08 -4.62 -7.46
CA PRO A 58 -13.17 -5.57 -7.25
C PRO A 58 -13.80 -6.06 -8.56
N ALA A 59 -13.99 -5.17 -9.54
CA ALA A 59 -14.54 -5.52 -10.84
C ALA A 59 -13.59 -6.42 -11.64
N LEU A 60 -12.31 -6.08 -11.66
CA LEU A 60 -11.26 -6.86 -12.32
C LEU A 60 -11.01 -8.19 -11.62
N GLY A 61 -11.12 -8.24 -10.29
CA GLY A 61 -11.10 -9.48 -9.51
C GLY A 61 -12.25 -10.41 -9.88
N TYR A 62 -13.46 -9.88 -10.00
CA TYR A 62 -14.62 -10.67 -10.45
C TYR A 62 -14.43 -11.21 -11.88
N ILE A 63 -13.81 -10.43 -12.77
CA ILE A 63 -13.45 -10.88 -14.11
C ILE A 63 -12.41 -12.00 -14.04
N ALA A 64 -11.35 -11.82 -13.24
CA ALA A 64 -10.27 -12.79 -13.09
C ALA A 64 -10.73 -14.12 -12.44
N ASP A 65 -11.73 -14.08 -11.57
CA ASP A 65 -12.34 -15.27 -10.96
C ASP A 65 -13.15 -16.09 -11.98
N ARG A 66 -13.86 -15.43 -12.92
CA ARG A 66 -14.71 -16.09 -13.92
C ARG A 66 -13.95 -16.51 -15.16
N TRP A 67 -13.03 -15.66 -15.62
CA TRP A 67 -12.29 -15.88 -16.85
C TRP A 67 -10.80 -15.92 -16.50
N ARG A 68 -10.09 -16.91 -17.03
CA ARG A 68 -8.63 -16.94 -16.91
C ARG A 68 -8.05 -15.83 -17.79
N VAL A 69 -7.53 -14.80 -17.16
CA VAL A 69 -6.97 -13.62 -17.82
C VAL A 69 -5.48 -13.41 -17.44
N PRO A 70 -4.62 -14.41 -17.68
CA PRO A 70 -3.22 -14.37 -17.19
C PRO A 70 -2.44 -13.19 -17.76
N TRP A 71 -2.89 -12.61 -18.85
CA TRP A 71 -2.30 -11.42 -19.47
C TRP A 71 -2.54 -10.13 -18.65
N PHE A 72 -3.45 -10.14 -17.65
CA PHE A 72 -3.62 -9.03 -16.72
C PHE A 72 -2.36 -8.76 -15.91
N ILE A 73 -1.56 -9.78 -15.59
CA ILE A 73 -0.32 -9.64 -14.84
C ILE A 73 0.72 -8.83 -15.64
N PRO A 74 1.17 -9.29 -16.84
CA PRO A 74 2.16 -8.56 -17.61
C PRO A 74 1.65 -7.20 -18.10
N LEU A 75 0.38 -7.10 -18.47
CA LEU A 75 -0.23 -5.83 -18.86
C LEU A 75 -0.27 -4.85 -17.69
N GLY A 76 -0.66 -5.32 -16.50
CA GLY A 76 -0.80 -4.51 -15.30
C GLY A 76 0.52 -3.82 -14.92
N PHE A 77 1.57 -4.59 -14.64
CA PHE A 77 2.85 -3.98 -14.25
C PHE A 77 3.48 -3.17 -15.40
N THR A 78 3.20 -3.52 -16.66
CA THR A 78 3.70 -2.73 -17.80
C THR A 78 3.03 -1.36 -17.86
N ILE A 79 1.70 -1.30 -17.75
CA ILE A 79 0.97 -0.02 -17.69
C ILE A 79 1.44 0.81 -16.51
N THR A 80 1.57 0.21 -15.31
CA THR A 80 2.06 0.90 -14.11
C THR A 80 3.42 1.57 -14.37
N LEU A 81 4.40 0.81 -14.85
CA LEU A 81 5.78 1.29 -14.97
C LEU A 81 6.01 2.17 -16.20
N VAL A 82 5.36 1.87 -17.33
CA VAL A 82 5.46 2.73 -18.52
C VAL A 82 4.79 4.08 -18.28
N SER A 83 3.65 4.12 -17.58
CA SER A 83 3.01 5.38 -17.19
C SER A 83 3.93 6.21 -16.29
N LEU A 84 4.61 5.58 -15.33
CA LEU A 84 5.57 6.25 -14.47
C LEU A 84 6.79 6.78 -15.27
N SER A 85 7.31 5.97 -16.20
CA SER A 85 8.38 6.42 -17.10
C SER A 85 7.94 7.61 -17.95
N ALA A 86 6.71 7.57 -18.50
CA ALA A 86 6.16 8.61 -19.33
C ALA A 86 5.93 9.94 -18.59
N ILE A 87 5.89 9.94 -17.25
CA ILE A 87 5.87 11.18 -16.46
C ILE A 87 7.10 12.06 -16.77
N SER A 88 8.23 11.47 -17.16
CA SER A 88 9.42 12.21 -17.61
C SER A 88 9.16 13.12 -18.80
N LEU A 89 8.13 12.83 -19.58
CA LEU A 89 7.71 13.60 -20.76
C LEU A 89 6.55 14.56 -20.46
N ALA A 90 6.08 14.58 -19.21
CA ALA A 90 4.95 15.43 -18.84
C ALA A 90 5.35 16.91 -18.90
N THR A 91 4.55 17.70 -19.62
CA THR A 91 4.72 19.15 -19.78
C THR A 91 3.66 19.94 -19.01
N SER A 92 2.70 19.24 -18.37
CA SER A 92 1.57 19.87 -17.68
C SER A 92 1.03 19.00 -16.56
N TYR A 93 0.42 19.63 -15.57
CA TYR A 93 -0.25 18.95 -14.46
C TYR A 93 -1.34 17.96 -14.92
N PRO A 94 -2.26 18.28 -15.86
CA PRO A 94 -3.23 17.29 -16.34
C PRO A 94 -2.59 16.04 -16.94
N MET A 95 -1.44 16.16 -17.60
CA MET A 95 -0.73 15.00 -18.14
C MET A 95 -0.21 14.09 -17.01
N ILE A 96 0.31 14.67 -15.93
CA ILE A 96 0.72 13.89 -14.74
C ILE A 96 -0.48 13.15 -14.13
N LEU A 97 -1.65 13.81 -14.03
CA LEU A 97 -2.87 13.17 -13.52
C LEU A 97 -3.31 11.98 -14.37
N ILE A 98 -3.31 12.13 -15.70
CA ILE A 98 -3.66 11.04 -16.61
C ILE A 98 -2.69 9.87 -16.47
N LEU A 99 -1.39 10.14 -16.38
CA LEU A 99 -0.38 9.09 -16.19
C LEU A 99 -0.49 8.41 -14.81
N ALA A 100 -0.83 9.15 -13.78
CA ALA A 100 -1.11 8.60 -12.46
C ALA A 100 -2.36 7.70 -12.46
N LEU A 101 -3.44 8.11 -13.14
CA LEU A 101 -4.64 7.29 -13.35
C LEU A 101 -4.31 6.00 -14.09
N LEU A 102 -3.55 6.08 -15.19
CA LEU A 102 -3.12 4.90 -15.95
C LEU A 102 -2.29 3.95 -15.10
N SER A 103 -1.36 4.48 -14.30
CA SER A 103 -0.59 3.67 -13.35
C SER A 103 -1.51 2.94 -12.34
N GLY A 104 -2.55 3.62 -11.83
CA GLY A 104 -3.57 3.01 -10.96
C GLY A 104 -4.36 1.89 -11.66
N ILE A 105 -4.72 2.06 -12.95
CA ILE A 105 -5.36 1.01 -13.76
C ILE A 105 -4.43 -0.20 -13.88
N GLY A 106 -3.14 0.03 -14.11
CA GLY A 106 -2.14 -1.04 -14.18
C GLY A 106 -2.10 -1.86 -12.89
N ALA A 107 -2.05 -1.21 -11.74
CA ALA A 107 -2.09 -1.87 -10.43
C ALA A 107 -3.40 -2.65 -10.21
N ALA A 108 -4.54 -2.10 -10.64
CA ALA A 108 -5.84 -2.76 -10.54
C ALA A 108 -5.93 -4.04 -11.37
N LEU A 109 -5.32 -4.08 -12.54
CA LEU A 109 -5.23 -5.28 -13.38
C LEU A 109 -4.32 -6.33 -12.73
N PHE A 110 -3.19 -5.90 -12.18
CA PHE A 110 -2.15 -6.78 -11.68
C PHE A 110 -2.59 -7.58 -10.44
N HIS A 111 -3.03 -6.90 -9.38
CA HIS A 111 -3.15 -7.51 -8.05
C HIS A 111 -4.10 -8.71 -7.96
N PRO A 112 -5.34 -8.66 -8.50
CA PRO A 112 -6.26 -9.80 -8.39
C PRO A 112 -5.73 -11.05 -9.09
N GLU A 113 -5.29 -10.91 -10.34
CA GLU A 113 -4.83 -12.05 -11.13
C GLU A 113 -3.50 -12.60 -10.63
N ALA A 114 -2.58 -11.74 -10.13
CA ALA A 114 -1.33 -12.18 -9.53
C ALA A 114 -1.58 -12.99 -8.25
N ALA A 115 -2.51 -12.59 -7.40
CA ALA A 115 -2.90 -13.35 -6.22
C ALA A 115 -3.52 -14.70 -6.60
N LEU A 116 -4.35 -14.75 -7.65
CA LEU A 116 -4.91 -16.00 -8.18
C LEU A 116 -3.82 -16.91 -8.77
N LEU A 117 -2.83 -16.33 -9.46
CA LEU A 117 -1.68 -17.09 -9.96
C LEU A 117 -0.92 -17.79 -8.83
N VAL A 118 -0.66 -17.10 -7.71
CA VAL A 118 -0.02 -17.71 -6.53
C VAL A 118 -0.79 -18.96 -6.06
N ARG A 119 -2.12 -18.83 -5.94
CA ARG A 119 -2.99 -19.94 -5.53
C ARG A 119 -2.98 -21.12 -6.52
N ARG A 120 -2.93 -20.82 -7.83
CA ARG A 120 -2.87 -21.84 -8.89
C ARG A 120 -1.52 -22.56 -8.94
N LEU A 121 -0.44 -21.88 -8.58
CA LEU A 121 0.91 -22.46 -8.61
C LEU A 121 1.21 -23.31 -7.36
N GLN A 122 0.58 -22.98 -6.23
CA GLN A 122 0.84 -23.65 -4.95
C GLN A 122 -0.48 -24.02 -4.26
N SER A 123 -0.87 -25.29 -4.42
CA SER A 123 -2.06 -25.86 -3.76
C SER A 123 -1.82 -26.21 -2.29
N HIS A 124 -0.56 -26.50 -1.92
CA HIS A 124 -0.12 -26.75 -0.55
C HIS A 124 0.60 -25.52 0.00
N GLU A 125 0.48 -25.22 1.28
CA GLU A 125 1.12 -24.08 1.96
C GLU A 125 0.77 -22.71 1.34
N ILE A 126 -0.49 -22.51 0.97
CA ILE A 126 -0.97 -21.27 0.34
C ILE A 126 -0.61 -20.02 1.19
N GLY A 127 -0.68 -20.14 2.53
CA GLY A 127 -0.32 -19.05 3.45
C GLY A 127 1.14 -18.60 3.29
N ASN A 128 2.06 -19.54 3.22
CA ASN A 128 3.48 -19.25 3.01
C ASN A 128 3.74 -18.61 1.63
N ALA A 129 3.07 -19.12 0.59
CA ALA A 129 3.17 -18.55 -0.76
C ALA A 129 2.63 -17.12 -0.84
N MET A 130 1.47 -16.84 -0.23
CA MET A 130 0.91 -15.50 -0.13
C MET A 130 1.76 -14.57 0.75
N GLY A 131 2.39 -15.09 1.80
CA GLY A 131 3.37 -14.35 2.60
C GLY A 131 4.56 -13.89 1.76
N ARG A 132 5.17 -14.78 0.97
CA ARG A 132 6.25 -14.41 0.04
C ARG A 132 5.79 -13.39 -1.00
N PHE A 133 4.57 -13.53 -1.51
CA PHE A 133 3.98 -12.59 -2.44
C PHE A 133 3.84 -11.19 -1.81
N ALA A 134 3.36 -11.11 -0.57
CA ALA A 134 3.24 -9.85 0.17
C ALA A 134 4.61 -9.20 0.45
N VAL A 135 5.62 -10.01 0.78
CA VAL A 135 7.02 -9.51 0.93
C VAL A 135 7.53 -8.89 -0.37
N GLY A 136 7.18 -9.48 -1.53
CA GLY A 136 7.51 -8.91 -2.84
C GLY A 136 6.95 -7.49 -3.00
N GLY A 137 5.66 -7.28 -2.74
CA GLY A 137 5.03 -5.96 -2.81
C GLY A 137 5.65 -4.95 -1.84
N SER A 138 5.85 -5.34 -0.57
CA SER A 138 6.50 -4.48 0.42
C SER A 138 7.92 -4.08 0.02
N ALA A 139 8.69 -4.99 -0.57
CA ALA A 139 10.02 -4.69 -1.11
C ALA A 139 9.94 -3.70 -2.28
N GLY A 140 8.96 -3.83 -3.17
CA GLY A 140 8.69 -2.90 -4.26
C GLY A 140 8.41 -1.50 -3.73
N PHE A 141 7.49 -1.36 -2.78
CA PHE A 141 7.18 -0.08 -2.13
C PHE A 141 8.40 0.58 -1.47
N ALA A 142 9.29 -0.20 -0.86
CA ALA A 142 10.50 0.33 -0.24
C ALA A 142 11.58 0.73 -1.27
N LEU A 143 11.77 -0.06 -2.32
CA LEU A 143 12.76 0.18 -3.37
C LEU A 143 12.35 1.33 -4.29
N GLY A 144 11.04 1.53 -4.50
CA GLY A 144 10.49 2.55 -5.37
C GLY A 144 11.03 3.95 -5.10
N PRO A 145 10.85 4.50 -3.90
CA PRO A 145 11.34 5.82 -3.54
C PRO A 145 12.86 5.96 -3.67
N LEU A 146 13.60 4.91 -3.28
CA LEU A 146 15.06 4.90 -3.36
C LEU A 146 15.54 5.10 -4.79
N ILE A 147 14.98 4.34 -5.71
CA ILE A 147 15.40 4.37 -7.11
C ILE A 147 14.83 5.61 -7.82
N ALA A 148 13.55 5.94 -7.61
CA ALA A 148 12.93 7.11 -8.23
C ALA A 148 13.66 8.40 -7.85
N GLY A 149 13.89 8.62 -6.55
CA GLY A 149 14.64 9.77 -6.08
C GLY A 149 16.09 9.77 -6.57
N GLY A 150 16.77 8.62 -6.51
CA GLY A 150 18.16 8.48 -6.93
C GLY A 150 18.38 8.72 -8.42
N VAL A 151 17.47 8.29 -9.30
CA VAL A 151 17.61 8.51 -10.74
C VAL A 151 17.13 9.89 -11.18
N TYR A 152 16.16 10.47 -10.47
CA TYR A 152 15.61 11.79 -10.83
C TYR A 152 16.63 12.93 -10.65
N ILE A 153 17.62 12.77 -9.78
CA ILE A 153 18.72 13.71 -9.57
C ILE A 153 19.48 13.96 -10.89
N TRP A 154 19.61 12.93 -11.74
CA TRP A 154 20.33 13.01 -13.01
C TRP A 154 19.44 13.52 -14.16
N GLY A 155 18.17 13.72 -13.86
CA GLY A 155 17.17 14.27 -14.77
C GLY A 155 15.93 13.36 -14.91
N PRO A 156 14.77 13.95 -15.29
CA PRO A 156 13.51 13.21 -15.40
C PRO A 156 13.58 12.06 -16.39
N TYR A 157 14.37 12.14 -17.43
CA TYR A 157 14.52 11.07 -18.42
C TYR A 157 15.06 9.77 -17.85
N PHE A 158 15.78 9.79 -16.72
CA PHE A 158 16.24 8.57 -16.05
C PHE A 158 15.10 7.73 -15.46
N LEU A 159 13.88 8.27 -15.35
CA LEU A 159 12.69 7.48 -14.99
C LEU A 159 12.39 6.36 -16.01
N TRP A 160 13.01 6.35 -17.19
CA TRP A 160 12.88 5.23 -18.13
C TRP A 160 13.46 3.92 -17.59
N VAL A 161 14.19 3.93 -16.48
CA VAL A 161 14.57 2.73 -15.73
C VAL A 161 13.34 1.87 -15.33
N PHE A 162 12.18 2.48 -15.12
CA PHE A 162 10.93 1.76 -14.84
C PHE A 162 10.43 1.00 -16.08
N ALA A 163 10.54 1.58 -17.26
CA ALA A 163 10.22 0.87 -18.51
C ALA A 163 11.18 -0.32 -18.75
N LEU A 164 12.47 -0.17 -18.41
CA LEU A 164 13.41 -1.29 -18.45
C LEU A 164 13.04 -2.40 -17.47
N ALA A 165 12.60 -2.05 -16.26
CA ALA A 165 12.08 -3.02 -15.28
C ALA A 165 10.82 -3.74 -15.80
N ALA A 166 9.93 -3.01 -16.52
CA ALA A 166 8.76 -3.62 -17.18
C ALA A 166 9.19 -4.62 -18.26
N LEU A 167 10.15 -4.26 -19.10
CA LEU A 167 10.68 -5.15 -20.15
C LEU A 167 11.32 -6.41 -19.56
N LEU A 168 12.07 -6.27 -18.46
CA LEU A 168 12.62 -7.41 -17.74
C LEU A 168 11.50 -8.30 -17.19
N GLY A 169 10.50 -7.72 -16.53
CA GLY A 169 9.34 -8.43 -16.02
C GLY A 169 8.58 -9.18 -17.13
N LEU A 170 8.34 -8.53 -18.27
CA LEU A 170 7.73 -9.15 -19.46
C LEU A 170 8.53 -10.34 -19.96
N SER A 171 9.85 -10.18 -20.12
CA SER A 171 10.73 -11.24 -20.58
C SER A 171 10.70 -12.45 -19.65
N LEU A 172 10.78 -12.22 -18.35
CA LEU A 172 10.70 -13.28 -17.35
C LEU A 172 9.32 -13.96 -17.32
N TYR A 173 8.25 -13.16 -17.42
CA TYR A 173 6.88 -13.69 -17.44
C TYR A 173 6.67 -14.60 -18.65
N PHE A 174 6.93 -14.13 -19.86
CA PHE A 174 6.73 -14.93 -21.06
C PHE A 174 7.65 -16.13 -21.11
N TYR A 175 8.91 -16.01 -20.72
CA TYR A 175 9.83 -17.14 -20.63
C TYR A 175 9.30 -18.26 -19.72
N ALA A 176 8.72 -17.91 -18.57
CA ALA A 176 8.26 -18.90 -17.57
C ALA A 176 6.88 -19.47 -17.88
N PHE A 177 5.97 -18.63 -18.41
CA PHE A 177 4.54 -18.95 -18.50
C PHE A 177 4.03 -19.21 -19.91
N THR A 178 4.80 -18.93 -20.98
CA THR A 178 4.40 -19.32 -22.34
C THR A 178 4.26 -20.83 -22.45
N GLY A 179 3.07 -21.30 -22.87
CA GLY A 179 2.74 -22.72 -22.95
C GLY A 179 2.52 -23.42 -21.60
N TYR A 180 2.53 -22.66 -20.50
CA TYR A 180 2.18 -23.22 -19.20
C TYR A 180 0.67 -23.25 -19.03
N GLN A 181 0.10 -24.42 -19.13
CA GLN A 181 -1.23 -24.70 -18.64
C GLN A 181 -1.10 -25.00 -17.14
N ALA A 182 -1.46 -24.05 -16.27
CA ALA A 182 -1.66 -24.38 -14.86
C ALA A 182 -2.64 -25.55 -14.84
N GLY A 183 -2.23 -26.68 -14.28
CA GLY A 183 -3.03 -27.88 -14.24
C GLY A 183 -4.45 -27.51 -13.85
N ALA A 184 -5.42 -27.96 -14.63
CA ALA A 184 -6.80 -27.92 -14.26
C ALA A 184 -6.95 -28.83 -13.04
N SER A 185 -6.61 -28.34 -11.84
CA SER A 185 -7.23 -28.86 -10.64
C SER A 185 -8.70 -28.52 -10.76
N THR A 186 -9.43 -29.47 -11.30
CA THR A 186 -10.90 -29.48 -11.46
C THR A 186 -11.63 -29.38 -10.12
N ASP A 187 -10.92 -29.14 -9.03
CA ASP A 187 -11.44 -28.89 -7.69
C ASP A 187 -11.53 -27.40 -7.32
N ALA A 188 -11.74 -26.53 -8.30
CA ALA A 188 -12.44 -25.26 -8.05
C ALA A 188 -13.95 -25.54 -7.88
N THR A 189 -14.29 -26.61 -7.15
CA THR A 189 -15.62 -26.82 -6.62
C THR A 189 -15.88 -25.72 -5.61
N HIS A 190 -16.84 -24.87 -5.95
CA HIS A 190 -17.61 -23.95 -5.17
C HIS A 190 -16.95 -23.35 -3.90
N PRO A 191 -16.89 -21.99 -3.81
CA PRO A 191 -16.44 -21.29 -2.60
C PRO A 191 -17.25 -21.63 -1.35
N GLU A 192 -18.42 -22.29 -1.52
CA GLU A 192 -19.39 -22.53 -0.46
C GLU A 192 -18.99 -23.59 0.60
N ASN A 193 -17.98 -24.42 0.35
CA ASN A 193 -17.63 -25.50 1.29
C ASN A 193 -16.27 -25.38 1.96
N ARG A 194 -15.62 -24.22 1.95
CA ARG A 194 -14.49 -23.99 2.85
C ARG A 194 -15.05 -23.62 4.22
N HIS A 195 -15.17 -24.60 5.11
CA HIS A 195 -15.21 -24.34 6.55
C HIS A 195 -14.06 -23.35 6.85
N ASN A 196 -14.42 -22.08 7.04
CA ASN A 196 -13.49 -21.10 7.56
C ASN A 196 -13.33 -21.46 9.05
N PRO A 197 -12.15 -21.92 9.49
CA PRO A 197 -11.95 -22.29 10.89
C PRO A 197 -12.11 -21.11 11.85
N LEU A 198 -12.26 -19.89 11.30
CA LEU A 198 -12.56 -18.66 12.03
C LEU A 198 -14.06 -18.34 12.03
N ALA A 199 -14.91 -19.14 11.37
CA ALA A 199 -16.33 -18.88 11.26
C ALA A 199 -17.03 -19.12 12.61
N GLY A 200 -17.26 -18.06 13.35
CA GLY A 200 -18.23 -18.02 14.43
C GLY A 200 -19.66 -18.07 13.90
N ASP A 201 -20.61 -18.43 14.78
CA ASP A 201 -22.02 -18.60 14.37
C ASP A 201 -22.78 -17.30 14.12
N LYS A 202 -22.23 -16.13 14.44
CA LYS A 202 -22.92 -14.82 14.35
C LYS A 202 -21.98 -13.70 13.90
N ASN A 203 -22.55 -12.74 13.16
CA ASN A 203 -21.86 -11.48 12.84
C ASN A 203 -22.06 -10.48 13.99
N ASP A 204 -20.96 -9.83 14.41
CA ASP A 204 -20.96 -8.71 15.35
C ASP A 204 -20.73 -7.38 14.58
N TRP A 205 -21.80 -6.88 13.97
CA TRP A 205 -21.79 -5.62 13.21
C TRP A 205 -21.40 -4.40 14.07
N PRO A 206 -21.84 -4.27 15.35
CA PRO A 206 -21.42 -3.16 16.20
C PRO A 206 -19.91 -3.13 16.44
N SER A 207 -19.26 -4.27 16.70
CA SER A 207 -17.81 -4.33 16.86
C SER A 207 -17.09 -4.09 15.54
N PHE A 208 -17.61 -4.60 14.42
CA PHE A 208 -17.07 -4.31 13.09
C PHE A 208 -17.16 -2.82 12.74
N GLY A 209 -18.27 -2.14 13.08
CA GLY A 209 -18.42 -0.71 12.91
C GLY A 209 -17.37 0.10 13.68
N LYS A 210 -17.03 -0.30 14.92
CA LYS A 210 -15.93 0.33 15.68
C LYS A 210 -14.57 0.05 15.04
N LEU A 211 -14.35 -1.19 14.58
CA LEU A 211 -13.13 -1.56 13.85
C LEU A 211 -12.96 -0.74 12.57
N PHE A 212 -14.06 -0.43 11.88
CA PHE A 212 -14.03 0.41 10.68
C PHE A 212 -13.41 1.80 10.94
N PHE A 213 -13.70 2.43 12.08
CA PHE A 213 -13.08 3.71 12.44
C PHE A 213 -11.57 3.58 12.69
N ILE A 214 -11.11 2.46 13.25
CA ILE A 214 -9.68 2.18 13.43
C ILE A 214 -9.01 2.02 12.06
N ILE A 215 -9.65 1.28 11.15
CA ILE A 215 -9.16 1.08 9.79
C ILE A 215 -9.09 2.41 9.02
N ALA A 216 -10.14 3.22 9.11
CA ALA A 216 -10.22 4.53 8.49
C ALA A 216 -9.13 5.46 9.01
N SER A 217 -8.97 5.55 10.34
CA SER A 217 -7.89 6.31 10.98
C SER A 217 -6.52 5.87 10.44
N ARG A 218 -6.20 4.58 10.52
CA ARG A 218 -4.93 4.03 10.02
C ARG A 218 -4.70 4.34 8.53
N SER A 219 -5.75 4.24 7.71
CA SER A 219 -5.68 4.51 6.27
C SER A 219 -5.30 5.97 5.99
N ILE A 220 -5.96 6.89 6.69
CA ILE A 220 -5.68 8.32 6.55
C ILE A 220 -4.25 8.62 7.00
N LEU A 221 -3.81 8.07 8.13
CA LEU A 221 -2.45 8.20 8.62
C LEU A 221 -1.44 7.68 7.59
N PHE A 222 -1.63 6.45 7.10
CA PHE A 222 -0.74 5.84 6.12
C PHE A 222 -0.62 6.68 4.84
N SER A 223 -1.75 7.04 4.22
CA SER A 223 -1.74 7.77 2.95
C SER A 223 -1.16 9.17 3.09
N THR A 224 -1.54 9.87 4.16
CA THR A 224 -1.05 11.23 4.40
C THR A 224 0.45 11.22 4.68
N LEU A 225 0.93 10.35 5.56
CA LEU A 225 2.36 10.24 5.88
C LEU A 225 3.17 9.83 4.65
N SER A 226 2.66 8.94 3.81
CA SER A 226 3.35 8.55 2.57
C SER A 226 3.58 9.72 1.62
N ILE A 227 2.67 10.69 1.59
CA ILE A 227 2.79 11.88 0.75
C ILE A 227 3.65 12.97 1.44
N PHE A 228 3.40 13.19 2.72
CA PHE A 228 3.92 14.38 3.41
C PHE A 228 5.26 14.16 4.14
N ILE A 229 5.72 12.93 4.39
CA ILE A 229 7.06 12.67 4.97
C ILE A 229 8.17 13.33 4.15
N PRO A 230 8.29 13.13 2.82
CA PRO A 230 9.32 13.79 2.04
C PRO A 230 9.14 15.32 2.00
N ILE A 231 7.90 15.81 1.97
CA ILE A 231 7.61 17.26 1.98
C ILE A 231 8.00 17.87 3.32
N LEU A 232 7.60 17.25 4.44
CA LEU A 232 7.95 17.71 5.80
C LEU A 232 9.48 17.75 6.00
N TYR A 233 10.19 16.74 5.48
CA TYR A 233 11.64 16.67 5.53
C TYR A 233 12.31 17.87 4.83
N ILE A 234 11.77 18.30 3.68
CA ILE A 234 12.28 19.44 2.93
C ILE A 234 11.89 20.76 3.62
N THR A 235 10.60 20.92 3.98
CA THR A 235 10.04 22.22 4.40
C THR A 235 10.38 22.59 5.85
N VAL A 236 10.47 21.60 6.74
CA VAL A 236 10.68 21.83 8.18
C VAL A 236 12.12 21.54 8.61
N LEU A 237 12.69 20.46 8.09
CA LEU A 237 14.07 20.07 8.43
C LEU A 237 15.12 20.63 7.47
N HIS A 238 14.68 21.37 6.43
CA HIS A 238 15.54 21.97 5.41
C HIS A 238 16.45 20.93 4.72
N GLY A 239 15.97 19.69 4.63
CA GLY A 239 16.64 18.61 3.92
C GLY A 239 16.61 18.82 2.39
N SER A 240 17.52 18.17 1.67
CA SER A 240 17.52 18.26 0.22
C SER A 240 16.40 17.41 -0.40
N GLN A 241 16.01 17.75 -1.62
CA GLN A 241 15.01 17.01 -2.41
C GLN A 241 15.45 15.57 -2.65
N GLU A 242 16.74 15.37 -2.88
CA GLU A 242 17.35 14.07 -3.12
C GLU A 242 17.24 13.16 -1.89
N THR A 243 17.55 13.71 -0.71
CA THR A 243 17.52 12.94 0.54
C THR A 243 16.11 12.72 1.06
N SER A 244 15.12 13.50 0.60
CA SER A 244 13.72 13.31 1.01
C SER A 244 13.14 11.95 0.58
N SER A 245 13.60 11.42 -0.55
CA SER A 245 13.23 10.08 -1.03
C SER A 245 13.74 8.96 -0.13
N LEU A 246 14.90 9.17 0.54
CA LEU A 246 15.43 8.23 1.53
C LEU A 246 14.54 8.17 2.78
N ALA A 247 13.96 9.29 3.20
CA ALA A 247 13.02 9.32 4.32
C ALA A 247 11.79 8.44 4.02
N LEU A 248 11.23 8.53 2.81
CA LEU A 248 10.12 7.70 2.39
C LEU A 248 10.52 6.23 2.21
N THR A 249 11.70 5.97 1.65
CA THR A 249 12.29 4.62 1.56
C THR A 249 12.37 3.97 2.93
N LEU A 250 12.91 4.69 3.91
CA LEU A 250 13.02 4.19 5.28
C LEU A 250 11.64 3.92 5.91
N TYR A 251 10.67 4.82 5.70
CA TYR A 251 9.30 4.64 6.19
C TYR A 251 8.66 3.36 5.66
N PHE A 252 8.78 3.08 4.35
CA PHE A 252 8.22 1.86 3.77
C PHE A 252 9.04 0.60 4.10
N ALA A 253 10.36 0.69 4.19
CA ALA A 253 11.19 -0.44 4.62
C ALA A 253 10.90 -0.84 6.08
N LEU A 254 10.79 0.14 6.98
CA LEU A 254 10.31 -0.08 8.34
C LEU A 254 8.90 -0.68 8.32
N GLY A 255 8.02 -0.16 7.45
CA GLY A 255 6.66 -0.66 7.27
C GLY A 255 6.60 -2.14 6.94
N ALA A 256 7.43 -2.63 6.03
CA ALA A 256 7.52 -4.04 5.69
C ALA A 256 7.91 -4.91 6.90
N ILE A 257 8.96 -4.51 7.62
CA ILE A 257 9.45 -5.21 8.82
C ILE A 257 8.38 -5.18 9.93
N LEU A 258 7.78 -4.01 10.17
CA LEU A 258 6.84 -3.79 11.26
C LEU A 258 5.47 -4.44 11.00
N THR A 259 5.07 -4.60 9.74
CA THR A 259 3.89 -5.40 9.37
C THR A 259 4.10 -6.87 9.73
N TYR A 260 5.27 -7.43 9.41
CA TYR A 260 5.63 -8.81 9.80
C TYR A 260 5.68 -8.96 11.33
N LEU A 261 6.35 -8.01 12.02
CA LEU A 261 6.42 -8.00 13.48
C LEU A 261 5.03 -7.89 14.11
N GLY A 262 4.13 -7.10 13.54
CA GLY A 262 2.74 -6.97 14.00
C GLY A 262 1.96 -8.29 13.93
N GLY A 263 2.13 -9.05 12.84
CA GLY A 263 1.60 -10.41 12.72
C GLY A 263 2.13 -11.33 13.83
N PHE A 264 3.45 -11.38 14.00
CA PHE A 264 4.10 -12.19 15.03
C PHE A 264 3.66 -11.80 16.47
N LEU A 265 3.54 -10.51 16.75
CA LEU A 265 3.05 -10.03 18.04
C LEU A 265 1.58 -10.40 18.25
N SER A 266 0.75 -10.37 17.22
CA SER A 266 -0.66 -10.71 17.34
C SER A 266 -0.90 -12.18 17.66
N ASP A 267 -0.04 -13.08 17.20
CA ASP A 267 -0.09 -14.49 17.54
C ASP A 267 0.26 -14.74 19.02
N ARG A 268 1.09 -13.88 19.61
CA ARG A 268 1.53 -14.02 21.03
C ARG A 268 0.67 -13.23 22.01
N LEU A 269 0.31 -11.99 21.66
CA LEU A 269 -0.39 -11.06 22.56
C LEU A 269 -1.90 -11.05 22.34
N GLY A 270 -2.36 -11.56 21.20
CA GLY A 270 -3.73 -11.44 20.71
C GLY A 270 -3.90 -10.25 19.75
N PHE A 271 -4.84 -10.38 18.81
CA PHE A 271 -5.06 -9.42 17.74
C PHE A 271 -5.49 -8.04 18.27
N LEU A 272 -6.47 -8.01 19.16
CA LEU A 272 -6.99 -6.75 19.71
C LEU A 272 -5.94 -6.03 20.58
N ARG A 273 -5.15 -6.76 21.37
CA ARG A 273 -4.09 -6.18 22.19
C ARG A 273 -3.00 -5.55 21.31
N THR A 274 -2.61 -6.22 20.23
CA THR A 274 -1.62 -5.69 19.29
C THR A 274 -2.11 -4.38 18.64
N VAL A 275 -3.39 -4.31 18.24
CA VAL A 275 -3.99 -3.08 17.70
C VAL A 275 -4.02 -1.96 18.76
N LYS A 276 -4.35 -2.27 20.00
CA LYS A 276 -4.32 -1.29 21.11
C LYS A 276 -2.92 -0.74 21.35
N VAL A 277 -1.92 -1.61 21.44
CA VAL A 277 -0.50 -1.22 21.62
C VAL A 277 -0.02 -0.35 20.46
N ALA A 278 -0.36 -0.72 19.22
CA ALA A 278 0.01 0.06 18.03
C ALA A 278 -0.56 1.49 18.09
N ASN A 279 -1.85 1.64 18.42
CA ASN A 279 -2.48 2.97 18.52
C ASN A 279 -1.98 3.77 19.74
N LEU A 280 -1.67 3.12 20.87
CA LEU A 280 -1.06 3.76 22.03
C LEU A 280 0.34 4.32 21.74
N ILE A 281 1.14 3.58 20.96
CA ILE A 281 2.51 4.01 20.58
C ILE A 281 2.43 5.10 19.51
N PHE A 282 1.47 5.01 18.57
CA PHE A 282 1.37 5.95 17.46
C PHE A 282 1.29 7.41 17.93
N LEU A 283 0.33 7.72 18.78
CA LEU A 283 0.01 9.11 19.10
C LEU A 283 1.19 9.88 19.74
N PRO A 284 1.83 9.39 20.83
CA PRO A 284 2.98 10.10 21.40
C PRO A 284 4.18 10.13 20.46
N SER A 285 4.44 9.06 19.70
CA SER A 285 5.55 9.05 18.75
C SER A 285 5.31 9.97 17.55
N PHE A 286 4.07 10.12 17.10
CA PHE A 286 3.71 11.06 16.05
C PHE A 286 3.88 12.52 16.52
N LEU A 287 3.49 12.83 17.76
CA LEU A 287 3.74 14.16 18.34
C LEU A 287 5.24 14.48 18.37
N VAL A 288 6.07 13.53 18.84
CA VAL A 288 7.52 13.69 18.80
C VAL A 288 7.99 13.88 17.36
N PHE A 289 7.58 13.00 16.43
CA PHE A 289 7.96 13.08 15.01
C PHE A 289 7.62 14.44 14.36
N LEU A 290 6.46 15.00 14.68
CA LEU A 290 5.97 16.23 14.06
C LEU A 290 6.74 17.49 14.54
N PHE A 291 7.23 17.49 15.78
CA PHE A 291 7.84 18.66 16.42
C PHE A 291 9.34 18.54 16.67
N VAL A 292 10.00 17.48 16.17
CA VAL A 292 11.46 17.36 16.34
C VAL A 292 12.22 18.37 15.50
N PRO A 293 13.24 19.04 16.08
CA PRO A 293 13.98 20.08 15.38
C PRO A 293 15.17 19.56 14.56
N THR A 294 15.47 18.26 14.61
CA THR A 294 16.71 17.71 14.04
C THR A 294 16.45 16.48 13.17
N THR A 295 17.22 16.34 12.11
CA THR A 295 17.10 15.22 11.15
C THR A 295 17.27 13.85 11.81
N TRP A 296 18.24 13.69 12.74
CA TRP A 296 18.44 12.40 13.40
C TRP A 296 17.25 12.01 14.30
N ALA A 297 16.68 12.99 15.02
CA ALA A 297 15.53 12.76 15.88
C ALA A 297 14.26 12.45 15.05
N PHE A 298 14.12 13.05 13.87
CA PHE A 298 13.07 12.73 12.90
C PHE A 298 13.11 11.26 12.50
N PHE A 299 14.28 10.75 12.09
CA PHE A 299 14.42 9.34 11.72
C PHE A 299 14.24 8.39 12.92
N LEU A 300 14.69 8.78 14.11
CA LEU A 300 14.50 7.98 15.32
C LEU A 300 13.01 7.90 15.72
N ALA A 301 12.28 9.02 15.68
CA ALA A 301 10.85 9.08 15.98
C ALA A 301 9.99 8.36 14.93
N MET A 302 10.47 8.26 13.69
CA MET A 302 9.79 7.54 12.62
C MET A 302 9.59 6.05 12.95
N LEU A 303 10.51 5.41 13.67
CA LEU A 303 10.42 3.98 13.99
C LEU A 303 9.17 3.64 14.82
N PRO A 304 8.96 4.23 16.03
CA PRO A 304 7.74 3.93 16.80
C PRO A 304 6.47 4.49 16.15
N MET A 305 6.54 5.59 15.40
CA MET A 305 5.42 6.09 14.60
C MET A 305 5.01 5.09 13.51
N ALA A 306 5.97 4.57 12.74
CA ALA A 306 5.73 3.55 11.72
C ALA A 306 5.18 2.26 12.32
N PHE A 307 5.65 1.86 13.52
CA PHE A 307 5.08 0.72 14.24
C PHE A 307 3.59 0.91 14.45
N GLY A 308 3.15 2.08 14.91
CA GLY A 308 1.73 2.39 15.11
C GLY A 308 0.88 2.25 13.85
N VAL A 309 1.42 2.57 12.67
CA VAL A 309 0.71 2.51 11.39
C VAL A 309 0.70 1.11 10.79
N PHE A 310 1.87 0.45 10.74
CA PHE A 310 2.06 -0.77 9.96
C PHE A 310 1.77 -2.06 10.73
N SER A 311 2.10 -2.14 12.03
CA SER A 311 1.98 -3.37 12.80
C SER A 311 0.54 -3.87 12.96
N GLN A 312 -0.44 -3.01 12.83
CA GLN A 312 -1.85 -3.36 12.96
C GLN A 312 -2.51 -3.86 11.65
N TYR A 313 -1.81 -3.85 10.50
CA TYR A 313 -2.37 -4.21 9.20
C TYR A 313 -2.97 -5.63 9.16
N GLY A 314 -2.20 -6.63 9.55
CA GLY A 314 -2.66 -8.01 9.65
C GLY A 314 -3.72 -8.20 10.74
N PRO A 315 -3.44 -7.78 11.99
CA PRO A 315 -4.39 -7.89 13.10
C PRO A 315 -5.78 -7.33 12.84
N VAL A 316 -5.92 -6.14 12.23
CA VAL A 316 -7.26 -5.57 11.94
C VAL A 316 -8.02 -6.37 10.88
N THR A 317 -7.32 -6.97 9.93
CA THR A 317 -7.93 -7.84 8.92
C THR A 317 -8.52 -9.10 9.56
N VAL A 318 -7.76 -9.75 10.45
CA VAL A 318 -8.22 -10.94 11.17
C VAL A 318 -9.38 -10.62 12.13
N LEU A 319 -9.30 -9.50 12.85
CA LEU A 319 -10.41 -9.03 13.70
C LEU A 319 -11.68 -8.79 12.87
N GLY A 320 -11.55 -8.16 11.69
CA GLY A 320 -12.67 -7.95 10.78
C GLY A 320 -13.34 -9.26 10.37
N GLN A 321 -12.54 -10.26 9.99
CA GLN A 321 -13.03 -11.60 9.62
C GLN A 321 -13.69 -12.32 10.82
N LYS A 322 -13.17 -12.15 12.03
CA LYS A 322 -13.76 -12.74 13.24
C LYS A 322 -15.06 -12.06 13.63
N TYR A 323 -15.16 -10.73 13.57
CA TYR A 323 -16.42 -10.02 13.86
C TYR A 323 -17.51 -10.31 12.82
N LEU A 324 -17.16 -10.44 11.55
CA LEU A 324 -18.10 -10.81 10.49
C LEU A 324 -17.84 -12.23 9.99
N ALA A 325 -17.91 -13.21 10.88
CA ALA A 325 -17.55 -14.59 10.59
C ALA A 325 -18.35 -15.19 9.41
N LYS A 326 -19.64 -14.85 9.27
CA LYS A 326 -20.46 -15.26 8.11
C LYS A 326 -20.15 -14.48 6.83
N ASN A 327 -19.48 -13.33 6.93
CA ASN A 327 -19.18 -12.42 5.82
C ASN A 327 -17.68 -12.06 5.80
N ALA A 328 -16.80 -13.01 6.07
CA ALA A 328 -15.36 -12.80 6.19
C ALA A 328 -14.72 -12.23 4.92
N GLY A 329 -15.23 -12.59 3.73
CA GLY A 329 -14.81 -12.01 2.45
C GLY A 329 -15.14 -10.52 2.36
N PHE A 330 -16.35 -10.11 2.76
CA PHE A 330 -16.76 -8.71 2.84
C PHE A 330 -15.90 -7.93 3.84
N ALA A 331 -15.65 -8.52 5.02
CA ALA A 331 -14.77 -7.93 6.02
C ALA A 331 -13.36 -7.69 5.46
N SER A 332 -12.79 -8.67 4.75
CA SER A 332 -11.48 -8.55 4.09
C SER A 332 -11.47 -7.46 3.03
N GLY A 333 -12.51 -7.37 2.21
CA GLY A 333 -12.65 -6.32 1.20
C GLY A 333 -12.63 -4.90 1.80
N ILE A 334 -13.33 -4.71 2.93
CA ILE A 334 -13.33 -3.43 3.65
C ILE A 334 -11.97 -3.16 4.31
N THR A 335 -11.40 -4.14 5.02
CA THR A 335 -10.16 -3.92 5.78
C THR A 335 -8.94 -3.70 4.90
N LEU A 336 -8.88 -4.33 3.73
CA LEU A 336 -7.76 -4.24 2.79
C LEU A 336 -7.99 -3.18 1.70
N GLY A 337 -9.19 -3.12 1.11
CA GLY A 337 -9.47 -2.26 -0.03
C GLY A 337 -9.92 -0.86 0.37
N LEU A 338 -11.00 -0.77 1.15
CA LEU A 338 -11.58 0.54 1.52
C LEU A 338 -10.65 1.32 2.46
N GLY A 339 -9.82 0.58 3.23
CA GLY A 339 -8.78 1.17 4.07
C GLY A 339 -7.78 2.04 3.29
N ILE A 340 -7.42 1.70 2.05
CA ILE A 340 -6.50 2.50 1.23
C ILE A 340 -7.25 3.70 0.61
N THR A 341 -8.49 3.49 0.18
CA THR A 341 -9.29 4.50 -0.53
C THR A 341 -9.59 5.72 0.34
N LEU A 342 -9.96 5.51 1.62
CA LEU A 342 -10.29 6.62 2.53
C LEU A 342 -9.11 7.57 2.75
N GLY A 343 -7.91 7.01 2.89
CA GLY A 343 -6.71 7.83 3.04
C GLY A 343 -6.44 8.68 1.80
N GLY A 344 -6.52 8.07 0.61
CA GLY A 344 -6.36 8.78 -0.66
C GLY A 344 -7.38 9.89 -0.86
N LEU A 345 -8.63 9.67 -0.46
CA LEU A 345 -9.72 10.66 -0.59
C LEU A 345 -9.49 11.92 0.27
N ILE A 346 -8.93 11.76 1.47
CA ILE A 346 -8.71 12.87 2.41
C ILE A 346 -7.39 13.60 2.13
N ALA A 347 -6.42 12.96 1.50
CA ALA A 347 -5.11 13.53 1.27
C ALA A 347 -5.12 14.89 0.52
N PRO A 348 -5.92 15.13 -0.54
CA PRO A 348 -6.01 16.45 -1.17
C PRO A 348 -6.55 17.54 -0.26
N TYR A 349 -7.48 17.21 0.66
CA TYR A 349 -7.98 18.16 1.65
C TYR A 349 -6.87 18.55 2.66
N ILE A 350 -6.09 17.59 3.13
CA ILE A 350 -4.92 17.89 3.98
C ILE A 350 -3.89 18.71 3.20
N GLY A 351 -3.71 18.43 1.91
CA GLY A 351 -2.89 19.26 1.03
C GLY A 351 -3.37 20.70 0.95
N HIS A 352 -4.67 20.91 0.84
CA HIS A 352 -5.25 22.27 0.86
C HIS A 352 -5.02 22.98 2.20
N LEU A 353 -5.13 22.27 3.32
CA LEU A 353 -4.76 22.84 4.62
C LEU A 353 -3.28 23.18 4.68
N ALA A 354 -2.42 22.36 4.08
CA ALA A 354 -0.99 22.64 4.01
C ALA A 354 -0.64 23.86 3.15
N ASP A 355 -1.41 24.13 2.09
CA ASP A 355 -1.29 25.33 1.26
C ASP A 355 -1.62 26.61 2.05
N ILE A 356 -2.56 26.54 3.01
CA ILE A 356 -3.03 27.70 3.80
C ILE A 356 -2.20 27.89 5.07
N TYR A 357 -1.96 26.81 5.82
CA TYR A 357 -1.41 26.86 7.19
C TYR A 357 0.02 26.33 7.28
N GLY A 358 0.60 25.85 6.18
CA GLY A 358 1.88 25.16 6.14
C GLY A 358 1.78 23.68 6.47
N VAL A 359 2.79 22.93 6.04
CA VAL A 359 2.80 21.46 6.08
C VAL A 359 2.71 20.90 7.50
N GLN A 360 3.48 21.46 8.44
CA GLN A 360 3.50 20.99 9.83
C GLN A 360 2.12 21.15 10.49
N SER A 361 1.51 22.34 10.39
CA SER A 361 0.19 22.62 10.98
C SER A 361 -0.92 21.78 10.33
N ALA A 362 -0.84 21.54 9.02
CA ALA A 362 -1.81 20.67 8.34
C ALA A 362 -1.73 19.22 8.83
N LEU A 363 -0.53 18.74 9.18
CA LEU A 363 -0.35 17.40 9.71
C LEU A 363 -0.86 17.25 11.15
N GLU A 364 -1.06 18.33 11.90
CA GLU A 364 -1.67 18.27 13.24
C GLU A 364 -3.08 17.68 13.22
N ILE A 365 -3.79 17.74 12.09
CA ILE A 365 -5.11 17.09 11.92
C ILE A 365 -5.04 15.56 12.08
N LEU A 366 -3.86 14.96 11.92
CA LEU A 366 -3.66 13.54 12.15
C LEU A 366 -3.73 13.18 13.64
N ILE A 367 -3.56 14.15 14.54
CA ILE A 367 -3.65 13.94 16.01
C ILE A 367 -5.08 13.51 16.38
N PRO A 368 -6.15 14.30 16.11
CA PRO A 368 -7.52 13.88 16.39
C PRO A 368 -7.92 12.62 15.62
N ILE A 369 -7.42 12.42 14.39
CA ILE A 369 -7.68 11.19 13.63
C ILE A 369 -7.07 9.98 14.32
N GLY A 370 -5.80 10.06 14.76
CA GLY A 370 -5.16 9.00 15.54
C GLY A 370 -5.84 8.76 16.89
N LEU A 371 -6.33 9.84 17.54
CA LEU A 371 -7.09 9.74 18.79
C LEU A 371 -8.41 9.00 18.60
N VAL A 372 -9.13 9.21 17.49
CA VAL A 372 -10.34 8.44 17.15
C VAL A 372 -10.01 6.94 17.06
N GLY A 373 -8.94 6.58 16.35
CA GLY A 373 -8.47 5.19 16.27
C GLY A 373 -8.17 4.60 17.64
N LEU A 374 -7.46 5.35 18.48
CA LEU A 374 -7.11 4.94 19.84
C LEU A 374 -8.35 4.75 20.73
N ILE A 375 -9.28 5.72 20.74
CA ILE A 375 -10.51 5.66 21.52
C ILE A 375 -11.34 4.44 21.11
N MET A 376 -11.52 4.21 19.80
CA MET A 376 -12.28 3.08 19.29
C MET A 376 -11.67 1.73 19.71
N CYS A 377 -10.35 1.62 19.86
CA CYS A 377 -9.70 0.41 20.37
C CYS A 377 -10.15 0.02 21.78
N PHE A 378 -10.47 0.98 22.64
CA PHE A 378 -10.94 0.69 24.01
C PHE A 378 -12.40 0.23 24.05
N PHE A 379 -13.20 0.63 23.06
CA PHE A 379 -14.58 0.17 22.93
C PHE A 379 -14.74 -1.17 22.21
N LEU A 380 -13.65 -1.72 21.66
CA LEU A 380 -13.66 -3.05 21.07
C LEU A 380 -13.54 -4.14 22.15
N LYS A 381 -14.29 -5.22 21.95
CA LYS A 381 -14.21 -6.44 22.73
C LYS A 381 -13.47 -7.52 21.93
N GLU A 382 -12.84 -8.47 22.64
CA GLU A 382 -12.30 -9.65 21.96
C GLU A 382 -13.44 -10.37 21.23
N PRO A 383 -13.24 -10.81 19.96
CA PRO A 383 -14.22 -11.63 19.26
C PRO A 383 -14.42 -12.94 20.01
N GLN A 384 -15.68 -13.33 20.17
CA GLN A 384 -16.06 -14.59 20.79
C GLN A 384 -15.75 -15.77 19.89
#